data_44bee2be24f4596b63a0d22e1b94a30f
#
_entry.id   44bee2be24f4596b63a0d22e1b94a30f
#
_cell.length_a   1.000
_cell.length_b   1.000
_cell.length_c   1.000
_cell.angle_alpha   90.00
_cell.angle_beta   90.00
_cell.angle_gamma   90.00
#
_symmetry.space_group_name_H-M   'P 1'
#
loop_
_entity.id
_entity.type
_entity.pdbx_description
1 polymer ?
#
loop_
_entity_poly.entity_id
_entity_poly.type
_entity_poly.pdbx_seq_one_letter_code
_entity_poly.pdbx_strand_id
1 'polypeptide(L)'
;MIFFKKKKKIGLAGWWGGRNEGDRYILKILKRSFGRDFDLDVINIPFRGDPSMIGYLNKLDFLIIGGGGLFTINFPEPFDTYDEWGKSLKTPFGFLGVGVQEVNERLSGTFASIIEKSTFFSVRDTGSYEISKKYSDKADKIFDLTFLSPRKITTSGNDRTMGVNLRVWNFDDRRTYDNSAWCHAINGLKQPKIKIPLSFLHGIDDRKAMEGIASGYSRTFSMGLYKKIGLMLGMRLHSLVFAVQNNIPPIGISYTPKIQRFFDDMNLQEFCLGINDHDKLSSLVERVNNDKKRIGPVLDGYNDHAHRAVARYIDNVVETIKNL
;
A
#
# COMPACT_ATOMS: atom_id res chain seq x y z
N MET A 1 20.82 3.55 40.93
CA MET A 1 20.54 2.36 40.11
C MET A 1 19.44 2.73 39.12
N ILE A 2 19.79 2.96 37.85
CA ILE A 2 18.78 3.31 36.80
C ILE A 2 18.14 1.98 36.40
N PHE A 3 16.92 1.72 36.85
CA PHE A 3 16.12 0.59 36.36
C PHE A 3 15.68 0.90 34.97
N PHE A 4 16.33 0.36 33.96
CA PHE A 4 15.78 0.34 32.61
C PHE A 4 14.49 -0.49 32.63
N LYS A 5 13.34 0.17 32.48
CA LYS A 5 12.05 -0.52 32.33
C LYS A 5 12.16 -1.41 31.08
N LYS A 6 11.96 -2.71 31.23
CA LYS A 6 11.98 -3.65 30.09
C LYS A 6 10.97 -3.18 29.05
N LYS A 7 11.41 -3.03 27.81
CA LYS A 7 10.50 -2.67 26.70
C LYS A 7 9.49 -3.77 26.49
N LYS A 8 8.25 -3.39 26.18
CA LYS A 8 7.23 -4.33 25.71
C LYS A 8 7.66 -4.95 24.40
N LYS A 9 7.38 -6.23 24.23
CA LYS A 9 7.67 -7.00 23.02
C LYS A 9 6.44 -7.01 22.11
N ILE A 10 6.52 -6.39 20.94
CA ILE A 10 5.40 -6.31 20.01
C ILE A 10 5.72 -7.00 18.67
N GLY A 11 4.72 -7.69 18.12
CA GLY A 11 4.79 -8.27 16.78
C GLY A 11 4.35 -7.27 15.71
N LEU A 12 5.11 -7.20 14.62
CA LEU A 12 4.71 -6.50 13.39
C LEU A 12 4.36 -7.54 12.32
N ALA A 13 3.07 -7.84 12.18
CA ALA A 13 2.56 -8.83 11.24
C ALA A 13 2.11 -8.19 9.93
N GLY A 14 2.50 -8.77 8.80
CA GLY A 14 2.12 -8.29 7.48
C GLY A 14 2.70 -9.12 6.34
N TRP A 15 2.41 -8.75 5.10
CA TRP A 15 2.89 -9.44 3.90
C TRP A 15 4.33 -9.03 3.55
N TRP A 16 5.29 -9.32 4.44
CA TRP A 16 6.69 -8.84 4.32
C TRP A 16 7.56 -9.71 3.41
N GLY A 17 7.20 -10.98 3.23
CA GLY A 17 7.96 -11.96 2.44
C GLY A 17 7.77 -11.87 0.92
N GLY A 18 6.81 -11.09 0.44
CA GLY A 18 6.34 -11.08 -0.95
C GLY A 18 7.24 -10.38 -1.98
N ARG A 19 8.48 -9.96 -1.63
CA ARG A 19 9.37 -9.18 -2.51
C ARG A 19 8.66 -8.01 -3.20
N ASN A 20 7.67 -7.42 -2.52
CA ASN A 20 6.95 -6.22 -2.92
C ASN A 20 7.57 -5.02 -2.20
N GLU A 21 8.14 -4.10 -2.93
CA GLU A 21 8.88 -2.97 -2.35
C GLU A 21 7.97 -1.98 -1.60
N GLY A 22 6.69 -1.90 -1.97
CA GLY A 22 5.71 -1.13 -1.19
C GLY A 22 5.54 -1.68 0.23
N ASP A 23 5.29 -2.97 0.35
CA ASP A 23 5.11 -3.62 1.66
C ASP A 23 6.41 -3.60 2.48
N ARG A 24 7.57 -3.79 1.83
CA ARG A 24 8.88 -3.64 2.49
C ARG A 24 9.12 -2.23 3.01
N TYR A 25 8.63 -1.22 2.27
CA TYR A 25 8.76 0.18 2.70
C TYR A 25 7.87 0.48 3.89
N ILE A 26 6.64 -0.06 3.92
CA ILE A 26 5.76 0.00 5.10
C ILE A 26 6.44 -0.62 6.31
N LEU A 27 6.99 -1.83 6.19
CA LEU A 27 7.70 -2.48 7.29
C LEU A 27 8.87 -1.62 7.82
N LYS A 28 9.63 -0.98 6.92
CA LYS A 28 10.73 -0.09 7.30
C LYS A 28 10.22 1.10 8.13
N ILE A 29 9.08 1.66 7.75
CA ILE A 29 8.44 2.75 8.48
C ILE A 29 7.98 2.28 9.86
N LEU A 30 7.27 1.16 9.94
CA LEU A 30 6.80 0.60 11.20
C LEU A 30 7.96 0.32 12.16
N LYS A 31 9.04 -0.31 11.67
CA LYS A 31 10.25 -0.52 12.48
C LYS A 31 10.84 0.78 13.03
N ARG A 32 10.85 1.84 12.23
CA ARG A 32 11.37 3.14 12.64
C ARG A 32 10.46 3.81 13.68
N SER A 33 9.14 3.69 13.50
CA SER A 33 8.15 4.34 14.37
C SER A 33 8.04 3.67 15.73
N PHE A 34 8.04 2.35 15.78
CA PHE A 34 7.83 1.59 17.02
C PHE A 34 9.14 1.15 17.70
N GLY A 35 10.24 1.01 16.97
CA GLY A 35 11.50 0.47 17.52
C GLY A 35 12.18 1.35 18.55
N ARG A 36 11.78 2.61 18.71
CA ARG A 36 12.27 3.45 19.81
C ARG A 36 11.70 3.01 21.16
N ASP A 37 10.42 2.65 21.18
CA ASP A 37 9.64 2.43 22.40
C ASP A 37 9.50 0.95 22.74
N PHE A 38 9.57 0.07 21.74
CA PHE A 38 9.26 -1.35 21.87
C PHE A 38 10.38 -2.24 21.33
N ASP A 39 10.41 -3.49 21.80
CA ASP A 39 11.15 -4.60 21.21
C ASP A 39 10.30 -5.23 20.09
N LEU A 40 10.85 -5.39 18.87
CA LEU A 40 10.09 -5.68 17.68
C LEU A 40 10.38 -7.06 17.12
N ASP A 41 9.34 -7.88 16.98
CA ASP A 41 9.37 -9.10 16.19
C ASP A 41 8.67 -8.90 14.85
N VAL A 42 9.30 -9.31 13.75
CA VAL A 42 8.74 -9.23 12.40
C VAL A 42 8.13 -10.55 12.01
N ILE A 43 6.87 -10.54 11.66
CA ILE A 43 6.06 -11.73 11.45
C ILE A 43 5.43 -11.68 10.06
N ASN A 44 5.70 -12.71 9.22
CA ASN A 44 5.07 -12.80 7.90
C ASN A 44 3.69 -13.45 7.97
N ILE A 45 2.72 -12.89 7.25
CA ILE A 45 1.42 -13.55 7.00
C ILE A 45 1.42 -14.14 5.57
N PRO A 46 0.62 -15.20 5.29
CA PRO A 46 -0.28 -15.91 6.20
C PRO A 46 0.45 -16.92 7.09
N PHE A 47 -0.10 -17.16 8.27
CA PHE A 47 0.37 -18.22 9.18
C PHE A 47 -0.50 -19.45 8.97
N ARG A 48 -0.33 -20.14 7.89
CA ARG A 48 -1.15 -21.31 7.55
C ARG A 48 -1.16 -22.33 8.71
N GLY A 49 -2.25 -22.34 9.48
CA GLY A 49 -2.64 -23.43 10.35
C GLY A 49 -1.59 -24.00 11.32
N ASP A 50 -0.54 -23.23 11.67
CA ASP A 50 0.49 -23.68 12.58
C ASP A 50 0.09 -23.35 14.03
N PRO A 51 -0.36 -24.36 14.83
CA PRO A 51 -0.72 -24.13 16.24
C PRO A 51 0.43 -23.57 17.07
N SER A 52 1.69 -23.84 16.67
CA SER A 52 2.87 -23.31 17.37
C SER A 52 2.94 -21.80 17.25
N MET A 53 2.43 -21.22 16.16
CA MET A 53 2.40 -19.78 15.95
C MET A 53 1.48 -19.08 16.95
N ILE A 54 0.30 -19.63 17.26
CA ILE A 54 -0.58 -19.06 18.31
C ILE A 54 0.13 -19.03 19.67
N GLY A 55 0.81 -20.13 20.03
CA GLY A 55 1.61 -20.18 21.25
C GLY A 55 2.73 -19.14 21.29
N TYR A 56 3.34 -18.85 20.13
CA TYR A 56 4.34 -17.80 20.00
C TYR A 56 3.71 -16.40 20.11
N LEU A 57 2.63 -16.13 19.36
CA LEU A 57 1.92 -14.85 19.39
C LEU A 57 1.45 -14.49 20.80
N ASN A 58 0.97 -15.48 21.56
CA ASN A 58 0.51 -15.30 22.94
C ASN A 58 1.64 -14.98 23.96
N LYS A 59 2.90 -14.95 23.53
CA LYS A 59 4.04 -14.46 24.33
C LYS A 59 4.40 -12.99 24.07
N LEU A 60 3.74 -12.36 23.10
CA LEU A 60 3.90 -10.95 22.79
C LEU A 60 3.04 -10.10 23.72
N ASP A 61 3.46 -8.88 23.99
CA ASP A 61 2.66 -7.91 24.74
C ASP A 61 1.59 -7.25 23.86
N PHE A 62 1.83 -7.17 22.53
CA PHE A 62 0.89 -6.66 21.56
C PHE A 62 1.20 -7.16 20.13
N LEU A 63 0.18 -7.22 19.27
CA LEU A 63 0.34 -7.56 17.86
C LEU A 63 -0.23 -6.45 16.96
N ILE A 64 0.63 -5.80 16.18
CA ILE A 64 0.23 -4.87 15.12
C ILE A 64 0.15 -5.64 13.81
N ILE A 65 -1.03 -5.64 13.19
CA ILE A 65 -1.25 -6.24 11.87
C ILE A 65 -1.44 -5.09 10.90
N GLY A 66 -0.52 -4.92 9.97
CA GLY A 66 -0.61 -3.69 9.23
C GLY A 66 0.09 -3.58 7.93
N GLY A 67 -0.40 -2.55 7.24
CA GLY A 67 -0.01 -2.17 5.90
C GLY A 67 -0.50 -3.10 4.81
N GLY A 68 -0.63 -2.57 3.61
CA GLY A 68 -1.02 -3.32 2.44
C GLY A 68 -2.51 -3.66 2.34
N GLY A 69 -2.88 -4.36 1.28
CA GLY A 69 -4.27 -4.80 1.06
C GLY A 69 -4.50 -6.19 1.65
N LEU A 70 -4.84 -6.27 2.92
CA LEU A 70 -4.98 -7.53 3.64
C LEU A 70 -6.37 -8.16 3.49
N PHE A 71 -7.40 -7.33 3.32
CA PHE A 71 -8.79 -7.81 3.21
C PHE A 71 -9.25 -7.75 1.75
N THR A 72 -9.19 -8.89 1.06
CA THR A 72 -9.58 -9.03 -0.36
C THR A 72 -10.22 -10.38 -0.60
N ILE A 73 -11.16 -10.47 -1.55
CA ILE A 73 -11.84 -11.72 -1.92
C ILE A 73 -10.85 -12.83 -2.34
N ASN A 74 -9.78 -12.46 -3.03
CA ASN A 74 -8.80 -13.41 -3.54
C ASN A 74 -7.87 -13.98 -2.45
N PHE A 75 -8.02 -13.52 -1.21
CA PHE A 75 -7.30 -14.01 -0.05
C PHE A 75 -8.27 -14.32 1.08
N PRO A 76 -9.04 -15.41 0.98
CA PRO A 76 -9.89 -15.86 2.08
C PRO A 76 -9.07 -16.24 3.33
N GLU A 77 -7.80 -16.62 3.15
CA GLU A 77 -6.90 -17.08 4.23
C GLU A 77 -6.80 -16.14 5.45
N PRO A 78 -6.71 -14.79 5.33
CA PRO A 78 -6.75 -13.96 6.51
C PRO A 78 -8.01 -14.18 7.35
N PHE A 79 -9.17 -14.31 6.72
CA PHE A 79 -10.44 -14.46 7.42
C PHE A 79 -10.60 -15.84 8.07
N ASP A 80 -10.25 -16.91 7.35
CA ASP A 80 -10.32 -18.28 7.89
C ASP A 80 -9.32 -18.43 9.06
N THR A 81 -8.15 -17.84 8.94
CA THR A 81 -7.14 -17.80 9.99
C THR A 81 -7.61 -16.99 11.20
N TYR A 82 -8.33 -15.89 11.00
CA TYR A 82 -8.85 -15.05 12.10
C TYR A 82 -9.98 -15.72 12.88
N ASP A 83 -10.78 -16.58 12.28
CA ASP A 83 -11.80 -17.36 13.01
C ASP A 83 -11.14 -18.31 14.02
N GLU A 84 -10.05 -18.96 13.63
CA GLU A 84 -9.25 -19.80 14.50
C GLU A 84 -8.50 -18.98 15.56
N TRP A 85 -7.93 -17.85 15.18
CA TRP A 85 -7.19 -16.97 16.08
C TRP A 85 -8.09 -16.25 17.06
N GLY A 86 -9.26 -15.80 16.62
CA GLY A 86 -10.21 -15.09 17.46
C GLY A 86 -10.68 -15.91 18.67
N LYS A 87 -10.49 -17.25 18.61
CA LYS A 87 -10.77 -18.17 19.73
C LYS A 87 -9.55 -18.42 20.63
N SER A 88 -8.34 -18.34 20.09
CA SER A 88 -7.12 -18.80 20.74
C SER A 88 -6.08 -17.72 21.00
N LEU A 89 -6.15 -16.59 20.31
CA LEU A 89 -5.25 -15.45 20.50
C LEU A 89 -5.66 -14.66 21.75
N LYS A 90 -4.74 -14.62 22.74
CA LYS A 90 -4.90 -13.88 24.01
C LYS A 90 -4.21 -12.51 23.96
N THR A 91 -3.21 -12.38 23.11
CA THR A 91 -2.47 -11.12 22.91
C THR A 91 -3.38 -10.05 22.33
N PRO A 92 -3.46 -8.86 22.92
CA PRO A 92 -4.17 -7.74 22.32
C PRO A 92 -3.57 -7.40 20.96
N PHE A 93 -4.40 -7.03 20.01
CA PHE A 93 -3.97 -6.73 18.66
C PHE A 93 -4.70 -5.54 18.05
N GLY A 94 -4.11 -4.96 17.01
CA GLY A 94 -4.75 -3.90 16.24
C GLY A 94 -4.32 -3.90 14.78
N PHE A 95 -5.19 -3.34 13.92
CA PHE A 95 -4.93 -3.19 12.48
C PHE A 95 -4.53 -1.77 12.15
N LEU A 96 -3.41 -1.62 11.45
CA LEU A 96 -2.82 -0.32 11.16
C LEU A 96 -2.67 -0.08 9.66
N GLY A 97 -3.47 0.84 9.11
CA GLY A 97 -3.38 1.29 7.72
C GLY A 97 -3.65 0.20 6.68
N VAL A 98 -4.60 -0.70 6.95
CA VAL A 98 -4.92 -1.82 6.06
C VAL A 98 -5.86 -1.40 4.93
N GLY A 99 -5.78 -2.06 3.77
CA GLY A 99 -6.72 -1.92 2.67
C GLY A 99 -7.80 -2.99 2.74
N VAL A 100 -9.06 -2.57 2.62
CA VAL A 100 -10.24 -3.45 2.52
C VAL A 100 -10.84 -3.28 1.12
N GLN A 101 -10.80 -4.32 0.30
CA GLN A 101 -11.34 -4.24 -1.07
C GLN A 101 -12.79 -4.64 -1.12
N GLU A 102 -13.12 -5.75 -0.47
CA GLU A 102 -14.45 -6.31 -0.43
C GLU A 102 -14.59 -7.28 0.74
N VAL A 103 -15.79 -7.37 1.29
CA VAL A 103 -16.16 -8.35 2.31
C VAL A 103 -17.44 -9.04 1.80
N ASN A 104 -17.36 -10.33 1.53
CA ASN A 104 -18.52 -11.11 1.10
C ASN A 104 -19.40 -11.48 2.31
N GLU A 105 -20.65 -11.87 2.05
CA GLU A 105 -21.63 -12.19 3.10
C GLU A 105 -21.14 -13.29 4.06
N ARG A 106 -20.46 -14.32 3.54
CA ARG A 106 -19.92 -15.43 4.37
C ARG A 106 -18.93 -14.92 5.42
N LEU A 107 -18.15 -13.90 5.10
CA LEU A 107 -17.07 -13.36 5.93
C LEU A 107 -17.49 -12.14 6.75
N SER A 108 -18.73 -11.65 6.57
CA SER A 108 -19.19 -10.41 7.20
C SER A 108 -19.17 -10.48 8.72
N GLY A 109 -19.65 -11.58 9.31
CA GLY A 109 -19.65 -11.78 10.77
C GLY A 109 -18.24 -11.89 11.35
N THR A 110 -17.34 -12.62 10.66
CA THR A 110 -15.92 -12.74 11.05
C THR A 110 -15.24 -11.38 10.97
N PHE A 111 -15.49 -10.60 9.91
CA PHE A 111 -14.90 -9.29 9.73
C PHE A 111 -15.37 -8.30 10.82
N ALA A 112 -16.67 -8.25 11.11
CA ALA A 112 -17.21 -7.44 12.22
C ALA A 112 -16.57 -7.84 13.56
N SER A 113 -16.50 -9.13 13.86
CA SER A 113 -15.88 -9.65 15.10
C SER A 113 -14.41 -9.26 15.22
N ILE A 114 -13.65 -9.29 14.11
CA ILE A 114 -12.23 -8.88 14.09
C ILE A 114 -12.09 -7.40 14.45
N ILE A 115 -12.90 -6.54 13.84
CA ILE A 115 -12.86 -5.09 14.13
C ILE A 115 -13.20 -4.86 15.61
N GLU A 116 -14.26 -5.45 16.13
CA GLU A 116 -14.69 -5.27 17.51
C GLU A 116 -13.64 -5.74 18.54
N LYS A 117 -13.00 -6.87 18.30
CA LYS A 117 -11.97 -7.42 19.18
C LYS A 117 -10.63 -6.67 19.08
N SER A 118 -10.35 -5.98 18.00
CA SER A 118 -9.11 -5.23 17.85
C SER A 118 -9.07 -4.04 18.80
N THR A 119 -7.90 -3.70 19.33
CA THR A 119 -7.68 -2.50 20.15
C THR A 119 -7.87 -1.23 19.32
N PHE A 120 -7.45 -1.26 18.06
CA PHE A 120 -7.69 -0.24 17.04
C PHE A 120 -7.79 -0.89 15.66
N PHE A 121 -8.57 -0.25 14.78
CA PHE A 121 -8.73 -0.69 13.39
C PHE A 121 -8.67 0.52 12.47
N SER A 122 -7.56 0.68 11.75
CA SER A 122 -7.41 1.78 10.82
C SER A 122 -7.16 1.32 9.39
N VAL A 123 -7.77 2.04 8.46
CA VAL A 123 -7.72 1.76 7.02
C VAL A 123 -7.11 2.93 6.24
N ARG A 124 -6.53 2.63 5.09
CA ARG A 124 -5.68 3.58 4.35
C ARG A 124 -6.37 4.45 3.31
N ASP A 125 -7.61 4.17 2.96
CA ASP A 125 -8.36 4.88 1.91
C ASP A 125 -9.85 4.97 2.23
N THR A 126 -10.56 5.94 1.61
CA THR A 126 -11.99 6.19 1.85
C THR A 126 -12.84 4.99 1.56
N GLY A 127 -12.62 4.28 0.45
CA GLY A 127 -13.44 3.11 0.13
C GLY A 127 -13.25 1.96 1.12
N SER A 128 -12.05 1.75 1.64
CA SER A 128 -11.81 0.80 2.74
C SER A 128 -12.55 1.22 4.01
N TYR A 129 -12.60 2.53 4.30
CA TYR A 129 -13.34 3.07 5.43
C TYR A 129 -14.85 2.88 5.29
N GLU A 130 -15.42 3.22 4.14
CA GLU A 130 -16.85 3.04 3.87
C GLU A 130 -17.30 1.59 3.98
N ILE A 131 -16.46 0.64 3.52
CA ILE A 131 -16.73 -0.79 3.69
C ILE A 131 -16.69 -1.15 5.18
N SER A 132 -15.66 -0.76 5.90
CA SER A 132 -15.46 -1.14 7.30
C SER A 132 -16.53 -0.56 8.22
N LYS A 133 -16.98 0.67 7.97
CA LYS A 133 -18.05 1.34 8.74
C LYS A 133 -19.41 0.63 8.66
N LYS A 134 -19.66 -0.17 7.63
CA LYS A 134 -20.87 -1.01 7.55
C LYS A 134 -20.89 -2.11 8.62
N TYR A 135 -19.75 -2.44 9.20
CA TYR A 135 -19.60 -3.53 10.16
C TYR A 135 -19.27 -3.07 11.57
N SER A 136 -18.67 -1.90 11.74
CA SER A 136 -18.35 -1.34 13.06
C SER A 136 -18.00 0.15 12.98
N ASP A 137 -18.40 0.88 14.02
CA ASP A 137 -18.03 2.29 14.18
C ASP A 137 -16.58 2.49 14.63
N LYS A 138 -15.89 1.43 15.01
CA LYS A 138 -14.50 1.44 15.47
C LYS A 138 -13.47 1.72 14.37
N ALA A 139 -13.88 1.57 13.09
CA ALA A 139 -12.97 1.80 11.98
C ALA A 139 -12.59 3.29 11.84
N ASP A 140 -11.28 3.55 11.76
CA ASP A 140 -10.70 4.86 11.52
C ASP A 140 -10.13 4.96 10.11
N LYS A 141 -10.33 6.10 9.44
CA LYS A 141 -9.62 6.39 8.20
C LYS A 141 -8.32 7.12 8.51
N ILE A 142 -7.22 6.55 8.01
CA ILE A 142 -5.92 7.24 7.92
C ILE A 142 -5.48 7.31 6.45
N PHE A 143 -4.19 7.36 6.19
CA PHE A 143 -3.61 7.26 4.85
C PHE A 143 -2.66 6.08 4.78
N ASP A 144 -2.12 5.80 3.58
CA ASP A 144 -1.07 4.79 3.46
C ASP A 144 0.11 5.13 4.39
N LEU A 145 0.58 4.16 5.15
CA LEU A 145 1.62 4.36 6.17
C LEU A 145 2.93 4.91 5.60
N THR A 146 3.15 4.74 4.30
CA THR A 146 4.35 5.27 3.64
C THR A 146 4.41 6.79 3.66
N PHE A 147 3.28 7.50 3.84
CA PHE A 147 3.25 8.95 4.01
C PHE A 147 3.94 9.46 5.28
N LEU A 148 4.24 8.57 6.23
CA LEU A 148 5.09 8.93 7.38
C LEU A 148 6.57 9.14 7.00
N SER A 149 6.97 8.72 5.81
CA SER A 149 8.33 8.97 5.33
C SER A 149 8.59 10.47 5.18
N PRO A 150 9.78 10.97 5.58
CA PRO A 150 10.12 12.37 5.33
C PRO A 150 9.99 12.69 3.85
N ARG A 151 9.28 13.75 3.55
CA ARG A 151 9.14 14.30 2.20
C ARG A 151 10.53 14.67 1.68
N LYS A 152 10.93 14.08 0.58
CA LYS A 152 12.13 14.52 -0.14
C LYS A 152 11.65 15.39 -1.28
N ILE A 153 11.55 16.69 -1.03
CA ILE A 153 11.33 17.67 -2.09
C ILE A 153 12.54 17.56 -3.04
N THR A 154 12.32 17.04 -4.21
CA THR A 154 13.35 17.01 -5.26
C THR A 154 12.75 17.55 -6.54
N THR A 155 12.89 18.85 -6.69
CA THR A 155 12.51 19.63 -7.88
C THR A 155 13.46 19.43 -9.09
N SER A 156 14.38 18.48 -9.04
CA SER A 156 15.39 18.25 -10.09
C SER A 156 15.11 17.03 -10.97
N GLY A 157 13.88 16.53 -10.98
CA GLY A 157 13.49 15.48 -11.93
C GLY A 157 13.54 16.02 -13.37
N ASN A 158 14.00 15.20 -14.32
CA ASN A 158 13.84 15.51 -15.73
C ASN A 158 12.34 15.50 -16.04
N ASP A 159 11.71 16.68 -16.10
CA ASP A 159 10.28 16.89 -16.32
C ASP A 159 9.72 16.18 -17.57
N ARG A 160 10.59 15.70 -18.44
CA ARG A 160 10.22 15.02 -19.69
C ARG A 160 10.23 13.49 -19.58
N THR A 161 10.83 12.90 -18.54
CA THR A 161 10.93 11.44 -18.42
C THR A 161 9.72 10.88 -17.68
N MET A 162 9.11 9.85 -18.23
CA MET A 162 8.00 9.13 -17.63
C MET A 162 8.48 7.87 -16.91
N GLY A 163 8.12 7.72 -15.64
CA GLY A 163 8.21 6.47 -14.92
C GLY A 163 7.06 5.54 -15.32
N VAL A 164 7.33 4.27 -15.51
CA VAL A 164 6.32 3.28 -15.90
C VAL A 164 6.37 2.09 -14.96
N ASN A 165 5.21 1.72 -14.42
CA ASN A 165 5.01 0.48 -13.69
C ASN A 165 3.78 -0.24 -14.22
N LEU A 166 3.98 -1.36 -14.89
CA LEU A 166 2.94 -2.35 -15.17
C LEU A 166 3.14 -3.55 -14.28
N ARG A 167 2.09 -4.32 -14.08
CA ARG A 167 2.14 -5.55 -13.28
C ARG A 167 1.56 -6.73 -14.05
N VAL A 168 2.03 -7.92 -13.72
CA VAL A 168 1.30 -9.15 -14.06
C VAL A 168 -0.01 -9.15 -13.28
N TRP A 169 -1.13 -9.29 -13.97
CA TRP A 169 -2.46 -9.33 -13.39
C TRP A 169 -3.19 -10.58 -13.88
N ASN A 170 -3.70 -11.39 -12.96
CA ASN A 170 -4.48 -12.57 -13.26
C ASN A 170 -5.96 -12.29 -12.95
N PHE A 171 -6.85 -12.52 -13.91
CA PHE A 171 -8.30 -12.38 -13.70
C PHE A 171 -8.86 -13.55 -12.89
N ASP A 172 -8.32 -14.74 -13.16
CA ASP A 172 -8.59 -16.00 -12.48
C ASP A 172 -7.31 -16.86 -12.49
N ASP A 173 -7.36 -18.04 -11.95
CA ASP A 173 -6.19 -18.94 -11.87
C ASP A 173 -5.64 -19.37 -13.25
N ARG A 174 -6.32 -19.05 -14.33
CA ARG A 174 -6.00 -19.53 -15.69
C ARG A 174 -5.67 -18.42 -16.69
N ARG A 175 -6.08 -17.16 -16.42
CA ARG A 175 -5.95 -16.07 -17.39
C ARG A 175 -5.16 -14.90 -16.84
N THR A 176 -4.01 -14.66 -17.45
CA THR A 176 -3.18 -13.48 -17.20
C THR A 176 -3.58 -12.35 -18.16
N TYR A 177 -3.70 -11.14 -17.65
CA TYR A 177 -3.92 -9.95 -18.47
C TYR A 177 -2.73 -9.72 -19.42
N ASP A 178 -3.00 -9.57 -20.70
CA ASP A 178 -2.01 -9.23 -21.70
C ASP A 178 -1.72 -7.72 -21.70
N ASN A 179 -0.53 -7.36 -21.29
CA ASN A 179 -0.07 -5.98 -21.26
C ASN A 179 0.39 -5.44 -22.64
N SER A 180 0.29 -6.21 -23.73
CA SER A 180 0.81 -5.82 -25.05
C SER A 180 0.24 -4.50 -25.56
N ALA A 181 -1.06 -4.28 -25.40
CA ALA A 181 -1.73 -3.03 -25.77
C ALA A 181 -1.19 -1.82 -24.98
N TRP A 182 -0.97 -1.97 -23.66
CA TRP A 182 -0.31 -0.93 -22.85
C TRP A 182 1.13 -0.70 -23.28
N CYS A 183 1.90 -1.77 -23.54
CA CYS A 183 3.27 -1.64 -24.04
C CYS A 183 3.30 -0.88 -25.38
N HIS A 184 2.39 -1.19 -26.29
CA HIS A 184 2.26 -0.50 -27.58
C HIS A 184 1.95 0.99 -27.39
N ALA A 185 0.91 1.32 -26.61
CA ALA A 185 0.53 2.71 -26.33
C ALA A 185 1.68 3.50 -25.66
N ILE A 186 2.37 2.90 -24.69
CA ILE A 186 3.52 3.51 -24.02
C ILE A 186 4.67 3.74 -25.01
N ASN A 187 4.96 2.78 -25.89
CA ASN A 187 6.02 2.93 -26.90
C ASN A 187 5.72 4.04 -27.91
N GLY A 188 4.45 4.29 -28.23
CA GLY A 188 4.00 5.37 -29.11
C GLY A 188 4.24 6.78 -28.54
N LEU A 189 4.45 6.93 -27.23
CA LEU A 189 4.73 8.22 -26.62
C LEU A 189 6.18 8.68 -26.91
N LYS A 190 6.35 9.99 -27.14
CA LYS A 190 7.67 10.59 -27.46
C LYS A 190 8.59 10.73 -26.24
N GLN A 191 8.03 10.77 -25.02
CA GLN A 191 8.80 10.98 -23.79
C GLN A 191 9.78 9.83 -23.53
N PRO A 192 11.01 10.11 -23.03
CA PRO A 192 11.88 9.09 -22.45
C PRO A 192 11.16 8.33 -21.34
N LYS A 193 11.45 7.07 -21.18
CA LYS A 193 10.77 6.18 -20.20
C LYS A 193 11.76 5.47 -19.30
N ILE A 194 11.41 5.29 -18.04
CA ILE A 194 12.13 4.46 -17.08
C ILE A 194 11.17 3.44 -16.48
N LYS A 195 11.46 2.15 -16.63
CA LYS A 195 10.68 1.09 -15.99
C LYS A 195 11.00 1.04 -14.50
N ILE A 196 9.96 1.07 -13.66
CA ILE A 196 10.07 1.08 -12.19
C ILE A 196 9.34 -0.14 -11.63
N PRO A 197 9.99 -1.32 -11.57
CA PRO A 197 9.39 -2.52 -11.00
C PRO A 197 9.33 -2.41 -9.47
N LEU A 198 8.21 -2.82 -8.87
CA LEU A 198 8.02 -2.89 -7.42
C LEU A 198 7.84 -4.31 -6.90
N SER A 199 7.52 -5.27 -7.75
CA SER A 199 7.44 -6.68 -7.35
C SER A 199 8.43 -7.51 -8.14
N PHE A 200 9.13 -8.39 -7.42
CA PHE A 200 10.15 -9.30 -7.95
C PHE A 200 9.81 -10.76 -7.60
N LEU A 201 8.60 -11.03 -7.12
CA LEU A 201 8.16 -12.37 -6.79
C LEU A 201 7.82 -13.14 -8.07
N HIS A 202 8.25 -14.40 -8.15
CA HIS A 202 7.91 -15.29 -9.26
C HIS A 202 6.38 -15.33 -9.46
N GLY A 203 5.93 -15.31 -10.71
CA GLY A 203 4.50 -15.27 -11.07
C GLY A 203 3.87 -13.87 -11.09
N ILE A 204 4.39 -12.90 -10.32
CA ILE A 204 3.90 -11.52 -10.28
C ILE A 204 5.05 -10.48 -10.41
N ASP A 205 6.12 -10.86 -11.09
CA ASP A 205 7.29 -9.99 -11.35
C ASP A 205 6.92 -8.91 -12.37
N ASP A 206 6.99 -7.65 -11.95
CA ASP A 206 6.64 -6.50 -12.78
C ASP A 206 7.53 -6.36 -14.02
N ARG A 207 8.76 -6.87 -13.97
CA ARG A 207 9.68 -6.82 -15.12
C ARG A 207 9.11 -7.56 -16.32
N LYS A 208 8.43 -8.70 -16.09
CA LYS A 208 7.74 -9.45 -17.15
C LYS A 208 6.63 -8.65 -17.80
N ALA A 209 5.80 -7.97 -16.99
CA ALA A 209 4.72 -7.14 -17.51
C ALA A 209 5.21 -5.96 -18.39
N MET A 210 6.48 -5.57 -18.23
CA MET A 210 7.10 -4.44 -18.92
C MET A 210 8.13 -4.85 -19.98
N GLU A 211 8.26 -6.12 -20.34
CA GLU A 211 9.25 -6.59 -21.31
C GLU A 211 9.08 -5.91 -22.68
N GLY A 212 7.84 -5.73 -23.14
CA GLY A 212 7.51 -5.09 -24.43
C GLY A 212 7.77 -3.58 -24.49
N ILE A 213 8.17 -2.92 -23.40
CA ILE A 213 8.44 -1.47 -23.40
C ILE A 213 9.87 -1.22 -23.87
N ALA A 214 10.04 -0.42 -24.93
CA ALA A 214 11.32 0.00 -25.47
C ALA A 214 12.00 1.04 -24.57
N SER A 215 12.64 0.60 -23.51
CA SER A 215 13.37 1.47 -22.59
C SER A 215 14.29 0.66 -21.68
N GLY A 216 15.32 1.29 -21.15
CA GLY A 216 16.10 0.73 -20.04
C GLY A 216 15.24 0.52 -18.79
N TYR A 217 15.60 -0.44 -17.98
CA TYR A 217 14.95 -0.62 -16.66
C TYR A 217 15.97 -0.81 -15.54
N SER A 218 15.57 -0.42 -14.35
CA SER A 218 16.35 -0.76 -13.17
C SER A 218 16.13 -2.24 -12.83
N ARG A 219 17.22 -2.97 -12.61
CA ARG A 219 17.15 -4.36 -12.14
C ARG A 219 16.56 -4.48 -10.73
N THR A 220 16.65 -3.40 -9.98
CA THR A 220 16.19 -3.30 -8.58
C THR A 220 15.40 -2.02 -8.39
N PHE A 221 14.50 -2.02 -7.40
CA PHE A 221 13.79 -0.82 -6.98
C PHE A 221 14.72 0.11 -6.17
N SER A 222 14.57 1.41 -6.40
CA SER A 222 15.15 2.46 -5.57
C SER A 222 14.26 3.71 -5.59
N MET A 223 14.05 4.34 -4.45
CA MET A 223 13.36 5.64 -4.37
C MET A 223 14.10 6.73 -5.17
N GLY A 224 15.39 6.57 -5.40
CA GLY A 224 16.16 7.48 -6.26
C GLY A 224 15.69 7.51 -7.72
N LEU A 225 14.93 6.52 -8.19
CA LEU A 225 14.35 6.51 -9.54
C LEU A 225 13.31 7.63 -9.71
N TYR A 226 12.56 7.96 -8.65
CA TYR A 226 11.57 9.03 -8.69
C TYR A 226 12.19 10.42 -8.89
N LYS A 227 13.47 10.60 -8.54
CA LYS A 227 14.20 11.85 -8.82
C LYS A 227 14.49 12.09 -10.31
N LYS A 228 14.33 11.06 -11.13
CA LYS A 228 14.67 11.08 -12.56
C LYS A 228 13.46 11.22 -13.47
N ILE A 229 12.26 11.28 -12.91
CA ILE A 229 11.00 11.31 -13.67
C ILE A 229 10.18 12.55 -13.31
N GLY A 230 9.42 13.04 -14.27
CA GLY A 230 8.48 14.17 -14.11
C GLY A 230 7.01 13.77 -14.28
N LEU A 231 6.75 12.47 -14.51
CA LEU A 231 5.41 11.88 -14.63
C LEU A 231 5.49 10.41 -14.28
N MET A 232 4.50 9.85 -13.59
CA MET A 232 4.41 8.43 -13.26
C MET A 232 3.16 7.79 -13.83
N LEU A 233 3.31 6.77 -14.67
CA LEU A 233 2.24 5.86 -15.08
C LEU A 233 2.32 4.58 -14.26
N GLY A 234 1.28 4.23 -13.49
CA GLY A 234 1.37 3.12 -12.55
C GLY A 234 0.13 2.25 -12.44
N MET A 235 0.34 0.93 -12.43
CA MET A 235 -0.66 -0.07 -12.05
C MET A 235 -0.57 -0.44 -10.56
N ARG A 236 0.62 -0.42 -9.94
CA ARG A 236 0.74 -0.68 -8.50
C ARG A 236 0.47 0.58 -7.69
N LEU A 237 -0.36 0.44 -6.65
CA LEU A 237 -0.70 1.56 -5.78
C LEU A 237 0.56 2.27 -5.25
N HIS A 238 1.54 1.54 -4.73
CA HIS A 238 2.76 2.15 -4.19
C HIS A 238 3.62 2.86 -5.25
N SER A 239 3.52 2.50 -6.54
CA SER A 239 4.19 3.27 -7.59
C SER A 239 3.63 4.69 -7.70
N LEU A 240 2.32 4.83 -7.51
CA LEU A 240 1.60 6.11 -7.53
C LEU A 240 1.79 6.87 -6.22
N VAL A 241 1.68 6.17 -5.07
CA VAL A 241 1.92 6.78 -3.74
C VAL A 241 3.32 7.40 -3.67
N PHE A 242 4.35 6.67 -4.12
CA PHE A 242 5.72 7.20 -4.13
C PHE A 242 5.90 8.37 -5.11
N ALA A 243 5.17 8.39 -6.24
CA ALA A 243 5.14 9.55 -7.13
C ALA A 243 4.54 10.77 -6.41
N VAL A 244 3.37 10.62 -5.81
CA VAL A 244 2.69 11.68 -5.05
C VAL A 244 3.59 12.21 -3.93
N GLN A 245 4.25 11.34 -3.16
CA GLN A 245 5.20 11.74 -2.11
C GLN A 245 6.39 12.56 -2.62
N ASN A 246 6.75 12.42 -3.90
CA ASN A 246 7.81 13.20 -4.53
C ASN A 246 7.28 14.34 -5.40
N ASN A 247 6.00 14.72 -5.27
CA ASN A 247 5.36 15.77 -6.09
C ASN A 247 5.39 15.50 -7.60
N ILE A 248 5.36 14.24 -7.99
CA ILE A 248 5.35 13.81 -9.38
C ILE A 248 3.90 13.50 -9.76
N PRO A 249 3.33 14.19 -10.78
CA PRO A 249 2.00 13.90 -11.26
C PRO A 249 1.81 12.43 -11.59
N PRO A 250 0.78 11.76 -11.03
CA PRO A 250 0.49 10.36 -11.32
C PRO A 250 -0.53 10.21 -12.45
N ILE A 251 -0.42 9.15 -13.23
CA ILE A 251 -1.48 8.56 -14.05
C ILE A 251 -1.68 7.14 -13.56
N GLY A 252 -2.90 6.81 -13.14
CA GLY A 252 -3.26 5.46 -12.67
C GLY A 252 -3.79 4.59 -13.80
N ILE A 253 -3.49 3.28 -13.74
CA ILE A 253 -4.18 2.25 -14.50
C ILE A 253 -4.96 1.40 -13.50
N SER A 254 -6.28 1.59 -13.47
CA SER A 254 -7.16 0.91 -12.53
C SER A 254 -7.55 -0.48 -13.03
N TYR A 255 -6.95 -1.49 -12.43
CA TYR A 255 -7.30 -2.89 -12.61
C TYR A 255 -8.10 -3.44 -11.41
N THR A 256 -8.14 -2.68 -10.32
CA THR A 256 -8.92 -2.95 -9.10
C THR A 256 -9.33 -1.63 -8.46
N PRO A 257 -10.42 -1.60 -7.67
CA PRO A 257 -10.96 -0.37 -7.09
C PRO A 257 -9.97 0.49 -6.30
N LYS A 258 -8.93 -0.11 -5.69
CA LYS A 258 -7.95 0.62 -4.85
C LYS A 258 -7.19 1.72 -5.59
N ILE A 259 -6.99 1.56 -6.91
CA ILE A 259 -6.29 2.57 -7.71
C ILE A 259 -7.21 3.76 -7.92
N GLN A 260 -8.46 3.50 -8.35
CA GLN A 260 -9.46 4.55 -8.53
C GLN A 260 -9.67 5.33 -7.22
N ARG A 261 -9.90 4.63 -6.10
CA ARG A 261 -10.09 5.24 -4.78
C ARG A 261 -8.95 6.17 -4.36
N PHE A 262 -7.71 5.83 -4.71
CA PHE A 262 -6.55 6.68 -4.44
C PHE A 262 -6.62 8.01 -5.20
N PHE A 263 -7.09 8.01 -6.44
CA PHE A 263 -7.31 9.22 -7.22
C PHE A 263 -8.54 10.00 -6.73
N ASP A 264 -9.59 9.30 -6.34
CA ASP A 264 -10.80 9.92 -5.76
C ASP A 264 -10.47 10.68 -4.45
N ASP A 265 -9.64 10.08 -3.59
CA ASP A 265 -9.18 10.70 -2.34
C ASP A 265 -8.37 12.01 -2.56
N MET A 266 -7.79 12.19 -3.74
CA MET A 266 -7.06 13.40 -4.14
C MET A 266 -7.89 14.38 -5.00
N ASN A 267 -9.13 14.04 -5.38
CA ASN A 267 -9.92 14.74 -6.39
C ASN A 267 -9.17 14.86 -7.76
N LEU A 268 -8.49 13.78 -8.15
CA LEU A 268 -7.74 13.66 -9.41
C LEU A 268 -8.21 12.45 -10.25
N GLN A 269 -9.48 12.04 -10.11
CA GLN A 269 -10.06 10.87 -10.74
C GLN A 269 -9.95 10.88 -12.28
N GLU A 270 -9.88 12.06 -12.88
CA GLU A 270 -9.70 12.25 -14.31
C GLU A 270 -8.32 11.81 -14.83
N PHE A 271 -7.36 11.52 -13.95
CA PHE A 271 -6.04 11.00 -14.27
C PHE A 271 -5.90 9.50 -14.00
N CYS A 272 -7.03 8.81 -13.80
CA CYS A 272 -7.09 7.37 -13.63
C CYS A 272 -7.78 6.73 -14.84
N LEU A 273 -7.06 5.88 -15.57
CA LEU A 273 -7.56 5.11 -16.72
C LEU A 273 -8.04 3.74 -16.27
N GLY A 274 -9.07 3.22 -16.90
CA GLY A 274 -9.45 1.82 -16.79
C GLY A 274 -8.41 0.90 -17.44
N ILE A 275 -8.43 -0.38 -17.08
CA ILE A 275 -7.48 -1.37 -17.59
C ILE A 275 -7.46 -1.49 -19.12
N ASN A 276 -8.57 -1.17 -19.80
CA ASN A 276 -8.72 -1.26 -21.24
C ASN A 276 -8.57 0.10 -21.96
N ASP A 277 -8.34 1.20 -21.24
CA ASP A 277 -8.31 2.57 -21.81
C ASP A 277 -6.92 2.97 -22.35
N HIS A 278 -6.14 2.03 -22.85
CA HIS A 278 -4.78 2.27 -23.35
C HIS A 278 -4.72 3.27 -24.51
N ASP A 279 -5.78 3.37 -25.32
CA ASP A 279 -5.94 4.31 -26.43
C ASP A 279 -6.02 5.77 -25.95
N LYS A 280 -6.49 6.01 -24.74
CA LYS A 280 -6.61 7.34 -24.13
C LYS A 280 -5.29 7.86 -23.52
N LEU A 281 -4.24 7.03 -23.46
CA LEU A 281 -3.00 7.35 -22.74
C LEU A 281 -2.32 8.61 -23.31
N SER A 282 -2.23 8.75 -24.63
CA SER A 282 -1.52 9.87 -25.24
C SER A 282 -2.17 11.21 -24.90
N SER A 283 -3.48 11.31 -25.06
CA SER A 283 -4.23 12.54 -24.71
C SER A 283 -4.17 12.84 -23.22
N LEU A 284 -4.19 11.82 -22.36
CA LEU A 284 -4.09 12.02 -20.93
C LEU A 284 -2.71 12.50 -20.48
N VAL A 285 -1.64 12.00 -21.09
CA VAL A 285 -0.26 12.48 -20.85
C VAL A 285 -0.12 13.95 -21.21
N GLU A 286 -0.68 14.38 -22.34
CA GLU A 286 -0.71 15.79 -22.75
C GLU A 286 -1.48 16.64 -21.73
N ARG A 287 -2.66 16.17 -21.31
CA ARG A 287 -3.48 16.87 -20.30
C ARG A 287 -2.74 17.03 -19.00
N VAL A 288 -2.12 15.96 -18.46
CA VAL A 288 -1.35 16.03 -17.22
C VAL A 288 -0.19 17.03 -17.33
N ASN A 289 0.51 17.06 -18.48
CA ASN A 289 1.61 18.00 -18.70
C ASN A 289 1.13 19.47 -18.70
N ASN A 290 -0.07 19.74 -19.26
CA ASN A 290 -0.68 21.05 -19.25
C ASN A 290 -1.20 21.45 -17.86
N ASP A 291 -1.66 20.49 -17.08
CA ASP A 291 -2.27 20.69 -15.74
C ASP A 291 -1.25 20.65 -14.59
N LYS A 292 0.04 20.53 -14.84
CA LYS A 292 1.08 20.43 -13.78
C LYS A 292 0.98 21.52 -12.71
N LYS A 293 0.66 22.76 -13.14
CA LYS A 293 0.49 23.90 -12.21
C LYS A 293 -0.72 23.72 -11.27
N ARG A 294 -1.77 23.03 -11.70
CA ARG A 294 -2.95 22.69 -10.89
C ARG A 294 -2.68 21.49 -10.01
N ILE A 295 -2.03 20.46 -10.56
CA ILE A 295 -1.77 19.20 -9.86
C ILE A 295 -0.80 19.40 -8.69
N GLY A 296 0.28 20.13 -8.86
CA GLY A 296 1.33 20.31 -7.85
C GLY A 296 0.80 20.72 -6.47
N PRO A 297 0.03 21.81 -6.33
CA PRO A 297 -0.58 22.21 -5.05
C PRO A 297 -1.51 21.14 -4.45
N VAL A 298 -2.24 20.38 -5.27
CA VAL A 298 -3.10 19.27 -4.80
C VAL A 298 -2.24 18.17 -4.17
N LEU A 299 -1.15 17.77 -4.83
CA LEU A 299 -0.23 16.76 -4.29
C LEU A 299 0.45 17.26 -3.01
N ASP A 300 0.84 18.53 -2.95
CA ASP A 300 1.42 19.15 -1.76
C ASP A 300 0.46 19.09 -0.58
N GLY A 301 -0.76 19.57 -0.76
CA GLY A 301 -1.79 19.58 0.28
C GLY A 301 -2.14 18.15 0.75
N TYR A 302 -2.26 17.20 -0.17
CA TYR A 302 -2.53 15.80 0.14
C TYR A 302 -1.39 15.17 0.95
N ASN A 303 -0.14 15.40 0.54
CA ASN A 303 1.05 14.90 1.25
C ASN A 303 1.12 15.42 2.68
N ASP A 304 0.94 16.72 2.87
CA ASP A 304 1.01 17.36 4.19
C ASP A 304 -0.11 16.89 5.11
N HIS A 305 -1.31 16.72 4.56
CA HIS A 305 -2.46 16.20 5.31
C HIS A 305 -2.23 14.73 5.69
N ALA A 306 -1.84 13.90 4.74
CA ALA A 306 -1.58 12.49 4.95
C ALA A 306 -0.45 12.25 5.98
N HIS A 307 0.64 12.99 5.86
CA HIS A 307 1.76 12.90 6.81
C HIS A 307 1.32 13.20 8.24
N ARG A 308 0.62 14.35 8.46
CA ARG A 308 0.14 14.73 9.80
C ARG A 308 -0.86 13.73 10.36
N ALA A 309 -1.78 13.22 9.54
CA ALA A 309 -2.78 12.27 9.98
C ALA A 309 -2.14 10.94 10.41
N VAL A 310 -1.22 10.38 9.60
CA VAL A 310 -0.53 9.13 9.92
C VAL A 310 0.37 9.32 11.15
N ALA A 311 1.12 10.41 11.24
CA ALA A 311 1.99 10.68 12.38
C ALA A 311 1.20 10.72 13.70
N ARG A 312 0.13 11.52 13.74
CA ARG A 312 -0.74 11.62 14.93
C ARG A 312 -1.34 10.27 15.31
N TYR A 313 -1.79 9.49 14.33
CA TYR A 313 -2.39 8.19 14.60
C TYR A 313 -1.37 7.21 15.18
N ILE A 314 -0.15 7.17 14.64
CA ILE A 314 0.94 6.32 15.16
C ILE A 314 1.32 6.72 16.59
N ASP A 315 1.41 8.02 16.89
CA ASP A 315 1.69 8.50 18.25
C ASP A 315 0.60 8.01 19.22
N ASN A 316 -0.67 8.11 18.85
CA ASN A 316 -1.78 7.58 19.66
C ASN A 316 -1.69 6.06 19.84
N VAL A 317 -1.33 5.31 18.82
CA VAL A 317 -1.13 3.85 18.90
C VAL A 317 0.01 3.52 19.84
N VAL A 318 1.14 4.23 19.78
CA VAL A 318 2.28 4.05 20.69
C VAL A 318 1.85 4.25 22.14
N GLU A 319 1.14 5.34 22.44
CA GLU A 319 0.65 5.62 23.80
C GLU A 319 -0.39 4.57 24.26
N THR A 320 -1.30 4.16 23.37
CA THR A 320 -2.25 3.08 23.67
C THR A 320 -1.54 1.81 24.09
N ILE A 321 -0.54 1.36 23.32
CA ILE A 321 0.19 0.13 23.63
C ILE A 321 1.02 0.27 24.92
N LYS A 322 1.59 1.45 25.21
CA LYS A 322 2.31 1.68 26.48
C LYS A 322 1.43 1.53 27.71
N ASN A 323 0.16 1.88 27.59
CA ASN A 323 -0.81 1.92 28.70
C ASN A 323 -1.59 0.61 28.89
N LEU A 324 -1.48 -0.35 27.98
CA LEU A 324 -1.99 -1.72 28.15
C LEU A 324 -1.11 -2.51 29.11
#